data_ebdb4a78cbbe6fc8633e262324d51328
#
_entry.id   ebdb4a78cbbe6fc8633e262324d51328
#
_cell.length_a   1.000
_cell.length_b   1.000
_cell.length_c   1.000
_cell.angle_alpha   90.00
_cell.angle_beta   90.00
_cell.angle_gamma   90.00
#
_symmetry.space_group_name_H-M   'P 1'
#
loop_
_entity.id
_entity.type
_entity.pdbx_description
1 polymer ?
#
loop_
_entity_poly.entity_id
_entity_poly.type
_entity_poly.pdbx_seq_one_letter_code
_entity_poly.pdbx_strand_id
1 'polypeptide(L)'
;MILCNLSVLMAERGLKIADVYERTGISKTTLMSLSENKGKGVQFETVDKLCNFFEVTPAEFFLYSPYIFSFEKNISFDNEIEIVVTGKKGLQTDKFTFGFDDDYADEDGYVSICSDSNELRHIFNAMPKPLQTNFTKMMRKAILDVYGIDKDYELSIYGQILDKR
;
A
#
# COMPACT_ATOMS: atom_id res chain seq x y z
N MET A 1 3.36 9.49 4.83
CA MET A 1 3.33 9.09 3.40
C MET A 1 2.23 9.85 2.70
N ILE A 2 2.47 10.33 1.48
CA ILE A 2 1.45 10.98 0.63
C ILE A 2 1.23 10.11 -0.60
N LEU A 3 -0.01 9.86 -0.96
CA LEU A 3 -0.41 9.21 -2.22
C LEU A 3 -1.40 10.10 -2.98
N CYS A 4 -1.37 9.98 -4.31
CA CYS A 4 -2.34 10.59 -5.20
C CYS A 4 -3.56 9.68 -5.34
N ASN A 5 -4.77 10.24 -5.22
CA ASN A 5 -6.04 9.51 -5.30
C ASN A 5 -6.57 9.36 -6.75
N LEU A 6 -5.74 9.68 -7.74
CA LEU A 6 -6.16 9.74 -9.16
C LEU A 6 -6.82 8.44 -9.65
N SER A 7 -6.26 7.28 -9.29
CA SER A 7 -6.82 5.98 -9.71
C SER A 7 -8.25 5.75 -9.20
N VAL A 8 -8.53 6.16 -7.96
CA VAL A 8 -9.87 6.05 -7.36
C VAL A 8 -10.83 7.04 -8.02
N LEU A 9 -10.42 8.30 -8.17
CA LEU A 9 -11.22 9.34 -8.82
C LEU A 9 -11.60 8.97 -10.26
N MET A 10 -10.68 8.34 -10.99
CA MET A 10 -10.96 7.80 -12.33
C MET A 10 -11.95 6.63 -12.28
N ALA A 11 -11.73 5.68 -11.38
CA ALA A 11 -12.59 4.50 -11.25
C ALA A 11 -14.03 4.87 -10.88
N GLU A 12 -14.22 5.79 -9.93
CA GLU A 12 -15.54 6.28 -9.51
C GLU A 12 -16.33 6.93 -10.65
N ARG A 13 -15.63 7.50 -11.65
CA ARG A 13 -16.24 8.18 -12.80
C ARG A 13 -16.19 7.35 -14.09
N GLY A 14 -15.73 6.10 -14.02
CA GLY A 14 -15.60 5.20 -15.15
C GLY A 14 -14.61 5.70 -16.22
N LEU A 15 -13.62 6.53 -15.84
CA LEU A 15 -12.67 7.15 -16.76
C LEU A 15 -11.39 6.32 -16.89
N LYS A 16 -10.82 6.31 -18.10
CA LYS A 16 -9.50 5.74 -18.40
C LYS A 16 -8.46 6.86 -18.54
N ILE A 17 -7.19 6.49 -18.51
CA ILE A 17 -6.07 7.42 -18.74
C ILE A 17 -6.23 8.20 -20.05
N ALA A 18 -6.75 7.56 -21.10
CA ALA A 18 -6.97 8.21 -22.39
C ALA A 18 -7.99 9.36 -22.29
N ASP A 19 -9.10 9.13 -21.56
CA ASP A 19 -10.16 10.13 -21.39
C ASP A 19 -9.66 11.37 -20.63
N VAL A 20 -8.87 11.13 -19.58
CA VAL A 20 -8.27 12.23 -18.80
C VAL A 20 -7.23 12.99 -19.63
N TYR A 21 -6.40 12.28 -20.40
CA TYR A 21 -5.44 12.90 -21.33
C TYR A 21 -6.13 13.83 -22.34
N GLU A 22 -7.19 13.34 -23.01
CA GLU A 22 -7.91 14.10 -24.04
C GLU A 22 -8.55 15.37 -23.49
N ARG A 23 -9.06 15.32 -22.25
CA ARG A 23 -9.76 16.44 -21.64
C ARG A 23 -8.86 17.44 -20.91
N THR A 24 -7.72 17.00 -20.40
CA THR A 24 -6.81 17.85 -19.59
C THR A 24 -5.54 18.26 -20.33
N GLY A 25 -5.16 17.53 -21.38
CA GLY A 25 -3.88 17.71 -22.07
C GLY A 25 -2.66 17.24 -21.27
N ILE A 26 -2.85 16.62 -20.11
CA ILE A 26 -1.76 16.08 -19.29
C ILE A 26 -1.28 14.77 -19.92
N SER A 27 0.04 14.62 -20.12
CA SER A 27 0.61 13.47 -20.82
C SER A 27 0.20 12.13 -20.18
N LYS A 28 -0.04 11.10 -21.00
CA LYS A 28 -0.39 9.74 -20.52
C LYS A 28 0.65 9.20 -19.54
N THR A 29 1.94 9.47 -19.78
CA THR A 29 3.03 9.07 -18.90
C THR A 29 2.91 9.70 -17.52
N THR A 30 2.59 11.00 -17.44
CA THR A 30 2.35 11.70 -16.17
C THR A 30 1.14 11.13 -15.45
N LEU A 31 0.02 10.92 -16.16
CA LEU A 31 -1.20 10.36 -15.58
C LEU A 31 -0.99 8.93 -15.06
N MET A 32 -0.28 8.08 -15.80
CA MET A 32 0.08 6.73 -15.35
C MET A 32 0.96 6.77 -14.10
N SER A 33 2.01 7.59 -14.10
CA SER A 33 2.90 7.74 -12.94
C SER A 33 2.15 8.20 -11.69
N LEU A 34 1.21 9.15 -11.84
CA LEU A 34 0.37 9.62 -10.72
C LEU A 34 -0.63 8.57 -10.26
N SER A 35 -1.30 7.87 -11.19
CA SER A 35 -2.28 6.83 -10.84
C SER A 35 -1.65 5.63 -10.14
N GLU A 36 -0.41 5.30 -10.48
CA GLU A 36 0.37 4.22 -9.87
C GLU A 36 1.18 4.65 -8.64
N ASN A 37 1.19 5.97 -8.33
CA ASN A 37 1.98 6.54 -7.25
C ASN A 37 3.50 6.25 -7.34
N LYS A 38 4.03 6.18 -8.57
CA LYS A 38 5.46 5.90 -8.85
C LYS A 38 6.29 7.17 -9.11
N GLY A 39 5.66 8.33 -9.16
CA GLY A 39 6.32 9.62 -9.42
C GLY A 39 7.14 10.10 -8.22
N LYS A 40 8.23 10.84 -8.51
CA LYS A 40 9.03 11.53 -7.49
C LYS A 40 8.45 12.89 -7.08
N GLY A 41 7.45 13.37 -7.79
CA GLY A 41 6.79 14.64 -7.54
C GLY A 41 5.78 14.97 -8.62
N VAL A 42 5.01 16.03 -8.41
CA VAL A 42 4.02 16.55 -9.34
C VAL A 42 4.08 18.08 -9.34
N GLN A 43 3.87 18.69 -10.51
CA GLN A 43 3.81 20.15 -10.64
C GLN A 43 2.46 20.66 -10.16
N PHE A 44 2.42 21.81 -9.49
CA PHE A 44 1.17 22.44 -9.01
C PHE A 44 0.16 22.66 -10.14
N GLU A 45 0.62 23.06 -11.32
CA GLU A 45 -0.24 23.21 -12.50
C GLU A 45 -0.96 21.92 -12.87
N THR A 46 -0.28 20.78 -12.77
CA THR A 46 -0.88 19.46 -13.02
C THR A 46 -1.94 19.13 -11.95
N VAL A 47 -1.65 19.44 -10.69
CA VAL A 47 -2.61 19.24 -9.58
C VAL A 47 -3.84 20.12 -9.78
N ASP A 48 -3.64 21.38 -10.10
CA ASP A 48 -4.73 22.34 -10.35
C ASP A 48 -5.64 21.87 -11.49
N LYS A 49 -5.07 21.48 -12.64
CA LYS A 49 -5.83 20.92 -13.76
C LYS A 49 -6.64 19.67 -13.39
N LEU A 50 -6.03 18.76 -12.61
CA LEU A 50 -6.72 17.54 -12.18
C LEU A 50 -7.81 17.83 -11.14
N CYS A 51 -7.53 18.69 -10.15
CA CYS A 51 -8.54 19.10 -9.17
C CYS A 51 -9.74 19.77 -9.83
N ASN A 52 -9.50 20.67 -10.78
CA ASN A 52 -10.58 21.32 -11.55
C ASN A 52 -11.35 20.30 -12.42
N PHE A 53 -10.64 19.40 -13.10
CA PHE A 53 -11.27 18.39 -13.96
C PHE A 53 -12.15 17.41 -13.18
N PHE A 54 -11.69 16.98 -11.99
CA PHE A 54 -12.43 16.06 -11.13
C PHE A 54 -13.39 16.76 -10.17
N GLU A 55 -13.40 18.09 -10.12
CA GLU A 55 -14.19 18.90 -9.17
C GLU A 55 -13.92 18.51 -7.72
N VAL A 56 -12.64 18.36 -7.37
CA VAL A 56 -12.17 18.00 -6.03
C VAL A 56 -11.16 19.03 -5.52
N THR A 57 -11.05 19.12 -4.21
CA THR A 57 -10.01 19.92 -3.55
C THR A 57 -8.67 19.16 -3.55
N PRO A 58 -7.52 19.85 -3.37
CA PRO A 58 -6.23 19.17 -3.15
C PRO A 58 -6.25 18.21 -1.96
N ALA A 59 -7.04 18.47 -0.92
CA ALA A 59 -7.18 17.59 0.24
C ALA A 59 -7.91 16.27 -0.09
N GLU A 60 -8.78 16.27 -1.10
CA GLU A 60 -9.45 15.08 -1.61
C GLU A 60 -8.61 14.37 -2.67
N PHE A 61 -7.76 15.13 -3.39
CA PHE A 61 -6.85 14.60 -4.40
C PHE A 61 -5.65 13.89 -3.79
N PHE A 62 -5.12 14.34 -2.64
CA PHE A 62 -4.02 13.70 -1.93
C PHE A 62 -4.49 12.98 -0.67
N LEU A 63 -4.02 11.75 -0.52
CA LEU A 63 -4.20 10.97 0.70
C LEU A 63 -2.94 11.07 1.55
N TYR A 64 -3.11 11.28 2.84
CA TYR A 64 -2.02 11.41 3.78
C TYR A 64 -2.08 10.37 4.89
N SER A 65 -0.96 9.72 5.15
CA SER A 65 -0.71 8.99 6.39
C SER A 65 0.48 9.61 7.11
N PRO A 66 0.40 9.86 8.42
CA PRO A 66 1.54 10.32 9.21
C PRO A 66 2.64 9.27 9.28
N TYR A 67 2.34 8.00 8.99
CA TYR A 67 3.29 6.91 9.01
C TYR A 67 3.98 6.72 7.66
N ILE A 68 5.29 6.42 7.72
CA ILE A 68 6.08 5.91 6.61
C ILE A 68 6.51 4.50 7.02
N PHE A 69 6.11 3.50 6.24
CA PHE A 69 6.42 2.10 6.53
C PHE A 69 7.60 1.61 5.72
N SER A 70 8.47 0.82 6.37
CA SER A 70 9.47 -0.02 5.72
C SER A 70 9.33 -1.46 6.22
N PHE A 71 9.73 -2.40 5.38
CA PHE A 71 9.61 -3.84 5.63
C PHE A 71 11.00 -4.45 5.49
N GLU A 72 11.46 -5.13 6.53
CA GLU A 72 12.79 -5.72 6.57
C GLU A 72 12.70 -7.17 7.04
N LYS A 73 13.51 -8.04 6.41
CA LYS A 73 13.69 -9.41 6.88
C LYS A 73 14.56 -9.40 8.13
N ASN A 74 14.12 -10.11 9.15
CA ASN A 74 14.89 -10.41 10.34
C ASN A 74 14.97 -11.95 10.51
N ILE A 75 16.05 -12.43 11.10
CA ILE A 75 16.19 -13.82 11.50
C ILE A 75 16.26 -13.83 13.02
N SER A 76 15.28 -14.47 13.68
CA SER A 76 15.23 -14.58 15.12
C SER A 76 16.33 -15.50 15.67
N PHE A 77 16.50 -15.52 17.00
CA PHE A 77 17.48 -16.39 17.66
C PHE A 77 17.22 -17.88 17.41
N ASP A 78 15.98 -18.26 17.13
CA ASP A 78 15.56 -19.64 16.83
C ASP A 78 15.60 -19.96 15.33
N ASN A 79 16.26 -19.14 14.51
CA ASN A 79 16.31 -19.21 13.05
C ASN A 79 14.95 -19.03 12.34
N GLU A 80 13.94 -18.56 13.05
CA GLU A 80 12.67 -18.20 12.44
C GLU A 80 12.82 -16.93 11.61
N ILE A 81 12.15 -16.91 10.48
CA ILE A 81 12.12 -15.73 9.61
C ILE A 81 10.98 -14.81 10.04
N GLU A 82 11.32 -13.58 10.32
CA GLU A 82 10.37 -12.55 10.70
C GLU A 82 10.38 -11.41 9.69
N ILE A 83 9.24 -10.79 9.48
CA ILE A 83 9.17 -9.48 8.81
C ILE A 83 8.99 -8.40 9.86
N VAL A 84 9.95 -7.51 9.93
CA VAL A 84 9.87 -6.32 10.78
C VAL A 84 9.29 -5.17 9.96
N VAL A 85 8.11 -4.70 10.37
CA VAL A 85 7.50 -3.49 9.84
C VAL A 85 7.87 -2.32 10.73
N THR A 86 8.60 -1.37 10.19
CA THR A 86 8.93 -0.13 10.89
C THR A 86 8.02 0.98 10.44
N GLY A 87 7.22 1.51 11.34
CA GLY A 87 6.39 2.69 11.13
C GLY A 87 7.06 3.94 11.71
N LYS A 88 7.32 4.95 10.90
CA LYS A 88 7.84 6.26 11.35
C LYS A 88 6.76 7.32 11.31
N LYS A 89 6.54 7.98 12.44
CA LYS A 89 5.65 9.14 12.60
C LYS A 89 6.41 10.29 13.25
N GLY A 90 6.85 11.27 12.46
CA GLY A 90 7.72 12.32 12.96
C GLY A 90 9.05 11.77 13.48
N LEU A 91 9.35 11.95 14.76
CA LEU A 91 10.54 11.42 15.44
C LEU A 91 10.29 10.04 16.08
N GLN A 92 9.04 9.63 16.20
CA GLN A 92 8.66 8.33 16.76
C GLN A 92 8.90 7.23 15.74
N THR A 93 9.41 6.11 16.20
CA THR A 93 9.63 4.91 15.39
C THR A 93 9.05 3.72 16.13
N ASP A 94 8.03 3.09 15.54
CA ASP A 94 7.39 1.91 16.07
C ASP A 94 7.83 0.70 15.22
N LYS A 95 8.06 -0.43 15.87
CA LYS A 95 8.43 -1.68 15.19
C LYS A 95 7.38 -2.74 15.51
N PHE A 96 6.93 -3.41 14.49
CA PHE A 96 5.98 -4.50 14.55
C PHE A 96 6.59 -5.72 13.89
N THR A 97 6.60 -6.85 14.60
CA THR A 97 7.16 -8.09 14.08
C THR A 97 6.03 -9.04 13.68
N PHE A 98 6.21 -9.68 12.55
CA PHE A 98 5.34 -10.74 12.05
C PHE A 98 6.18 -12.01 11.97
N GLY A 99 5.84 -12.98 12.79
CA GLY A 99 6.35 -14.34 12.71
C GLY A 99 5.54 -15.16 11.71
N PHE A 100 6.15 -16.18 11.18
CA PHE A 100 5.53 -17.17 10.31
C PHE A 100 5.53 -18.50 11.05
N ASP A 101 4.40 -19.13 11.07
CA ASP A 101 4.25 -20.48 11.58
C ASP A 101 4.42 -21.42 10.38
N ASP A 102 5.56 -22.11 10.29
CA ASP A 102 5.87 -23.04 9.20
C ASP A 102 4.88 -24.22 9.12
N ASP A 103 4.10 -24.46 10.17
CA ASP A 103 3.08 -25.52 10.24
C ASP A 103 1.83 -25.22 9.38
N TYR A 104 1.73 -24.03 8.75
CA TYR A 104 0.56 -23.59 7.99
C TYR A 104 0.79 -23.29 6.51
N ALA A 105 1.89 -23.76 5.92
CA ALA A 105 1.94 -23.91 4.47
C ALA A 105 1.15 -25.16 4.10
N ASP A 106 -0.17 -25.02 3.83
CA ASP A 106 -0.95 -26.16 3.38
C ASP A 106 -0.61 -26.52 1.91
N GLU A 107 -1.00 -27.75 1.51
CA GLU A 107 -0.79 -28.24 0.14
C GLU A 107 -1.53 -27.39 -0.91
N ASP A 108 -2.43 -26.49 -0.49
CA ASP A 108 -3.22 -25.59 -1.34
C ASP A 108 -2.54 -24.22 -1.55
N GLY A 109 -1.35 -23.99 -0.98
CA GLY A 109 -0.54 -22.80 -1.23
C GLY A 109 -0.93 -21.56 -0.42
N TYR A 110 -1.51 -21.74 0.77
CA TYR A 110 -1.78 -20.66 1.70
C TYR A 110 -0.62 -20.49 2.68
N VAL A 111 -0.17 -19.26 2.85
CA VAL A 111 0.77 -18.89 3.91
C VAL A 111 0.03 -18.05 4.93
N SER A 112 -0.10 -18.55 6.15
CA SER A 112 -0.71 -17.83 7.26
C SER A 112 0.33 -16.99 7.99
N ILE A 113 0.03 -15.71 8.19
CA ILE A 113 0.89 -14.78 8.90
C ILE A 113 0.16 -14.29 10.13
N CYS A 114 0.74 -14.52 11.29
CA CYS A 114 0.20 -14.03 12.55
C CYS A 114 0.93 -12.76 12.99
N SER A 115 0.18 -11.73 13.32
CA SER A 115 0.69 -10.56 14.04
C SER A 115 -0.16 -10.33 15.28
N ASP A 116 0.46 -10.32 16.43
CA ASP A 116 -0.18 -10.00 17.71
C ASP A 116 -0.30 -8.49 17.96
N SER A 117 0.17 -7.66 17.02
CA SER A 117 0.16 -6.20 17.20
C SER A 117 -1.22 -5.59 16.96
N ASN A 118 -1.98 -5.44 18.04
CA ASN A 118 -3.22 -4.65 18.02
C ASN A 118 -2.98 -3.20 17.60
N GLU A 119 -1.81 -2.64 17.90
CA GLU A 119 -1.44 -1.28 17.56
C GLU A 119 -1.31 -1.09 16.04
N LEU A 120 -0.60 -1.98 15.35
CA LEU A 120 -0.53 -1.92 13.88
C LEU A 120 -1.90 -2.07 13.25
N ARG A 121 -2.77 -2.92 13.80
CA ARG A 121 -4.16 -3.06 13.36
C ARG A 121 -4.93 -1.75 13.48
N HIS A 122 -4.77 -1.02 14.59
CA HIS A 122 -5.40 0.29 14.76
C HIS A 122 -4.87 1.31 13.74
N ILE A 123 -3.56 1.37 13.55
CA ILE A 123 -2.93 2.25 12.55
C ILE A 123 -3.46 1.94 11.15
N PHE A 124 -3.47 0.66 10.77
CA PHE A 124 -3.96 0.19 9.48
C PHE A 124 -5.42 0.56 9.24
N ASN A 125 -6.29 0.29 10.20
CA ASN A 125 -7.72 0.57 10.09
C ASN A 125 -8.05 2.07 10.04
N ALA A 126 -7.19 2.91 10.63
CA ALA A 126 -7.33 4.37 10.58
C ALA A 126 -6.87 4.96 9.22
N MET A 127 -6.16 4.21 8.38
CA MET A 127 -5.75 4.68 7.07
C MET A 127 -6.90 4.68 6.06
N PRO A 128 -6.95 5.66 5.13
CA PRO A 128 -7.81 5.59 3.96
C PRO A 128 -7.57 4.32 3.13
N LYS A 129 -8.63 3.78 2.51
CA LYS A 129 -8.58 2.51 1.75
C LYS A 129 -7.43 2.39 0.73
N PRO A 130 -7.13 3.41 -0.10
CA PRO A 130 -6.00 3.32 -1.04
C PRO A 130 -4.64 3.18 -0.32
N LEU A 131 -4.49 3.79 0.85
CA LEU A 131 -3.28 3.64 1.68
C LEU A 131 -3.19 2.24 2.29
N GLN A 132 -4.31 1.66 2.74
CA GLN A 132 -4.39 0.26 3.18
C GLN A 132 -3.97 -0.69 2.05
N THR A 133 -4.50 -0.47 0.84
CA THR A 133 -4.15 -1.27 -0.35
C THR A 133 -2.66 -1.16 -0.69
N ASN A 134 -2.08 0.04 -0.58
CA ASN A 134 -0.65 0.21 -0.81
C ASN A 134 0.21 -0.49 0.25
N PHE A 135 -0.16 -0.38 1.52
CA PHE A 135 0.49 -1.10 2.62
C PHE A 135 0.44 -2.61 2.39
N THR A 136 -0.73 -3.16 2.05
CA THR A 136 -0.92 -4.58 1.74
C THR A 136 -0.02 -5.04 0.60
N LYS A 137 0.08 -4.25 -0.48
CA LYS A 137 0.98 -4.56 -1.62
C LYS A 137 2.45 -4.56 -1.21
N MET A 138 2.88 -3.61 -0.39
CA MET A 138 4.25 -3.55 0.11
C MET A 138 4.56 -4.75 1.00
N MET A 139 3.66 -5.09 1.91
CA MET A 139 3.79 -6.24 2.80
C MET A 139 3.82 -7.56 2.01
N ARG A 140 2.88 -7.76 1.07
CA ARG A 140 2.88 -8.92 0.18
C ARG A 140 4.22 -9.08 -0.55
N LYS A 141 4.73 -7.99 -1.10
CA LYS A 141 6.03 -8.01 -1.78
C LYS A 141 7.16 -8.44 -0.83
N ALA A 142 7.21 -7.88 0.38
CA ALA A 142 8.22 -8.23 1.36
C ALA A 142 8.16 -9.71 1.75
N ILE A 143 6.95 -10.27 1.90
CA ILE A 143 6.73 -11.69 2.18
C ILE A 143 7.26 -12.56 1.05
N LEU A 144 6.86 -12.28 -0.20
CA LEU A 144 7.30 -13.04 -1.36
C LEU A 144 8.83 -13.00 -1.55
N ASP A 145 9.44 -11.82 -1.34
CA ASP A 145 10.89 -11.63 -1.45
C ASP A 145 11.65 -12.41 -0.35
N VAL A 146 11.05 -12.56 0.84
CA VAL A 146 11.65 -13.25 1.99
C VAL A 146 11.61 -14.76 1.85
N TYR A 147 10.47 -15.30 1.38
CA TYR A 147 10.25 -16.77 1.33
C TYR A 147 10.58 -17.38 -0.01
N GLY A 148 10.92 -16.59 -1.03
CA GLY A 148 11.19 -17.09 -2.38
C GLY A 148 9.96 -17.76 -3.01
N ILE A 149 8.76 -17.42 -2.55
CA ILE A 149 7.50 -17.99 -3.01
C ILE A 149 7.15 -17.35 -4.35
N ASP A 150 6.75 -18.16 -5.33
CA ASP A 150 6.34 -17.68 -6.65
C ASP A 150 5.01 -16.92 -6.55
N LYS A 151 4.73 -16.06 -7.54
CA LYS A 151 3.68 -15.03 -7.51
C LYS A 151 2.24 -15.51 -7.35
N ASP A 152 1.99 -16.81 -7.52
CA ASP A 152 0.63 -17.38 -7.61
C ASP A 152 0.06 -17.86 -6.26
N TYR A 153 0.76 -17.68 -5.15
CA TYR A 153 0.23 -18.04 -3.83
C TYR A 153 -0.75 -17.00 -3.30
N GLU A 154 -1.92 -17.43 -2.85
CA GLU A 154 -2.83 -16.62 -2.03
C GLU A 154 -2.25 -16.48 -0.62
N LEU A 155 -1.92 -15.25 -0.23
CA LEU A 155 -1.47 -14.95 1.12
C LEU A 155 -2.67 -14.61 1.99
N SER A 156 -3.00 -15.53 2.89
CA SER A 156 -3.92 -15.27 4.00
C SER A 156 -3.11 -14.75 5.19
N ILE A 157 -3.44 -13.56 5.67
CA ILE A 157 -2.82 -12.99 6.87
C ILE A 157 -3.80 -13.11 8.02
N TYR A 158 -3.50 -14.02 8.95
CA TYR A 158 -4.29 -14.22 10.16
C TYR A 158 -4.17 -12.98 11.04
N GLY A 159 -5.32 -12.39 11.37
CA GLY A 159 -5.40 -11.18 12.19
C GLY A 159 -6.26 -10.08 11.56
N GLN A 160 -7.02 -10.36 10.51
CA GLN A 160 -8.00 -9.45 9.87
C GLN A 160 -7.42 -8.14 9.28
N ILE A 161 -6.10 -7.97 9.21
CA ILE A 161 -5.53 -6.74 8.67
C ILE A 161 -5.67 -6.68 7.14
N LEU A 162 -5.67 -7.81 6.45
CA LEU A 162 -5.42 -7.82 5.02
C LEU A 162 -6.44 -8.57 4.17
N ASP A 163 -7.48 -9.15 4.74
CA ASP A 163 -8.52 -9.80 3.95
C ASP A 163 -9.88 -9.13 4.13
N LYS A 164 -10.26 -8.36 3.12
CA LYS A 164 -11.65 -8.26 2.63
C LYS A 164 -11.58 -8.15 1.12
N ARG A 165 -11.89 -9.30 0.48
CA ARG A 165 -12.39 -9.27 -0.88
C ARG A 165 -13.65 -8.42 -0.98
#